data_402302dbacc221e75d0402cc6b4440f8
#
_entry.id   402302dbacc221e75d0402cc6b4440f8
#
_cell.length_a   1.000
_cell.length_b   1.000
_cell.length_c   1.000
_cell.angle_alpha   90.00
_cell.angle_beta   90.00
_cell.angle_gamma   90.00
#
_symmetry.space_group_name_H-M   'P 1'
#
loop_
_entity.id
_entity.type
_entity.pdbx_description
1 polymer ?
#
loop_
_entity_poly.entity_id
_entity_poly.type
_entity_poly.pdbx_seq_one_letter_code
_entity_poly.pdbx_strand_id
1 'polypeptide(L)'
;VLALDDENGVLYTVGSDGNVYKIDIFNKGETSVFYNFGDKASSIMIDNNGTVYIGSDNGKVSAIDSNAKLLWTFAADSSAVGPIVMDKNGTIYVYSNKTVYALGVGKITPAINVTVEDIKVGEEAIINIELPSDATGSVEVVIGNITQSANIKNGKASVSIGNLNAGQYTATIQYNGDNKYESAKTTASFNVTKHESKVDISVDDIEIGENAVVTVSVTSGATGNVTFTIGDKTETVEIKDGKATLTVKGL
;
A
#
# COMPACT_ATOMS: atom_id res chain seq x y z
N VAL A 1 -14.00 39.91 8.98
CA VAL A 1 -14.00 38.44 8.71
C VAL A 1 -13.39 37.73 9.91
N LEU A 2 -13.92 36.54 10.27
CA LEU A 2 -13.54 35.79 11.47
C LEU A 2 -13.42 34.29 11.08
N ALA A 3 -12.42 33.60 11.65
CA ALA A 3 -12.29 32.14 11.63
C ALA A 3 -11.91 31.63 13.02
N LEU A 4 -12.58 30.58 13.49
CA LEU A 4 -12.39 30.01 14.82
C LEU A 4 -11.71 28.65 14.71
N ASP A 5 -10.61 28.50 15.42
CA ASP A 5 -9.99 27.22 15.75
C ASP A 5 -10.51 26.81 17.13
N ASP A 6 -11.58 26.02 17.13
CA ASP A 6 -12.30 25.63 18.35
C ASP A 6 -11.45 24.69 19.23
N GLU A 7 -10.65 23.82 18.61
CA GLU A 7 -9.81 22.85 19.33
C GLU A 7 -8.71 23.56 20.14
N ASN A 8 -8.10 24.60 19.56
CA ASN A 8 -7.01 25.35 20.19
C ASN A 8 -7.46 26.62 20.87
N GLY A 9 -8.75 26.98 20.80
CA GLY A 9 -9.31 28.16 21.40
C GLY A 9 -8.74 29.47 20.82
N VAL A 10 -8.56 29.50 19.50
CA VAL A 10 -7.96 30.65 18.80
C VAL A 10 -8.92 31.22 17.79
N LEU A 11 -9.11 32.52 17.84
CA LEU A 11 -9.87 33.27 16.85
C LEU A 11 -8.90 34.07 15.96
N TYR A 12 -9.08 33.94 14.65
CA TYR A 12 -8.36 34.70 13.65
C TYR A 12 -9.25 35.78 13.06
N THR A 13 -8.72 37.00 12.88
CA THR A 13 -9.41 38.10 12.21
C THR A 13 -8.42 38.93 11.42
N VAL A 14 -8.91 39.70 10.44
CA VAL A 14 -8.07 40.60 9.66
C VAL A 14 -8.49 42.04 9.95
N GLY A 15 -7.53 42.84 10.36
CA GLY A 15 -7.70 44.29 10.62
C GLY A 15 -7.77 45.10 9.32
N SER A 16 -8.20 46.35 9.45
CA SER A 16 -8.19 47.33 8.35
C SER A 16 -6.78 47.72 7.89
N ASP A 17 -5.77 47.39 8.70
CA ASP A 17 -4.35 47.58 8.45
C ASP A 17 -3.70 46.44 7.61
N GLY A 18 -4.50 45.43 7.24
CA GLY A 18 -4.04 44.27 6.49
C GLY A 18 -3.31 43.20 7.33
N ASN A 19 -3.27 43.36 8.65
CA ASN A 19 -2.72 42.36 9.53
C ASN A 19 -3.77 41.29 9.90
N VAL A 20 -3.34 40.04 9.94
CA VAL A 20 -4.08 38.93 10.54
C VAL A 20 -3.73 38.87 12.00
N TYR A 21 -4.73 38.95 12.84
CA TYR A 21 -4.61 38.87 14.27
C TYR A 21 -5.03 37.51 14.78
N LYS A 22 -4.26 37.00 15.74
CA LYS A 22 -4.55 35.77 16.49
C LYS A 22 -4.99 36.20 17.89
N ILE A 23 -6.15 35.73 18.34
CA ILE A 23 -6.76 36.05 19.63
C ILE A 23 -6.93 34.74 20.39
N ASP A 24 -6.23 34.59 21.51
CA ASP A 24 -6.35 33.41 22.37
C ASP A 24 -7.58 33.58 23.29
N ILE A 25 -8.65 32.85 22.99
CA ILE A 25 -9.91 32.97 23.74
C ILE A 25 -9.85 32.26 25.10
N PHE A 26 -8.91 31.32 25.29
CA PHE A 26 -8.71 30.65 26.58
C PHE A 26 -7.84 31.49 27.53
N ASN A 27 -7.02 32.40 27.00
CA ASN A 27 -6.15 33.30 27.76
C ASN A 27 -6.66 34.75 27.73
N LYS A 28 -7.89 35.00 28.21
CA LYS A 28 -8.52 36.31 28.36
C LYS A 28 -8.54 37.19 27.10
N GLY A 29 -8.44 36.60 25.91
CA GLY A 29 -8.45 37.33 24.66
C GLY A 29 -7.13 38.02 24.33
N GLU A 30 -5.99 37.47 24.78
CA GLU A 30 -4.68 38.00 24.41
C GLU A 30 -4.56 38.04 22.89
N THR A 31 -4.17 39.18 22.33
CA THR A 31 -4.16 39.44 20.90
C THR A 31 -2.74 39.68 20.41
N SER A 32 -2.35 39.01 19.35
CA SER A 32 -1.06 39.20 18.69
C SER A 32 -1.22 39.28 17.17
N VAL A 33 -0.27 39.92 16.48
CA VAL A 33 -0.19 39.85 15.03
C VAL A 33 0.32 38.47 14.63
N PHE A 34 -0.48 37.75 13.86
CA PHE A 34 -0.14 36.44 13.34
C PHE A 34 0.60 36.53 12.00
N TYR A 35 0.06 37.31 11.04
CA TYR A 35 0.63 37.43 9.72
C TYR A 35 0.28 38.77 9.09
N ASN A 36 1.21 39.35 8.32
CA ASN A 36 0.91 40.54 7.53
C ASN A 36 0.44 40.13 6.15
N PHE A 37 -0.88 40.15 5.91
CA PHE A 37 -1.49 39.81 4.64
C PHE A 37 -1.31 40.91 3.59
N GLY A 38 -1.26 42.16 4.05
CA GLY A 38 -1.00 43.34 3.24
C GLY A 38 -2.16 43.84 2.38
N ASP A 39 -3.32 43.14 2.41
CA ASP A 39 -4.51 43.46 1.64
C ASP A 39 -5.74 43.49 2.58
N LYS A 40 -6.82 44.13 2.12
CA LYS A 40 -8.10 44.05 2.79
C LYS A 40 -8.74 42.68 2.54
N ALA A 41 -8.99 41.95 3.61
CA ALA A 41 -9.60 40.62 3.51
C ALA A 41 -11.11 40.70 3.31
N SER A 42 -11.61 39.89 2.39
CA SER A 42 -13.04 39.67 2.13
C SER A 42 -13.54 38.36 2.75
N SER A 43 -12.67 37.37 2.97
CA SER A 43 -13.00 36.09 3.58
C SER A 43 -11.80 35.49 4.32
N ILE A 44 -12.10 34.63 5.30
CA ILE A 44 -11.10 33.86 6.05
C ILE A 44 -11.69 32.50 6.45
N MET A 45 -10.88 31.46 6.45
CA MET A 45 -11.21 30.10 6.90
C MET A 45 -9.98 29.48 7.55
N ILE A 46 -10.18 28.55 8.49
CA ILE A 46 -9.12 27.72 9.06
C ILE A 46 -9.46 26.23 8.87
N ASP A 47 -8.46 25.40 8.64
CA ASP A 47 -8.61 23.95 8.61
C ASP A 47 -8.19 23.30 9.93
N ASN A 48 -8.42 21.99 10.04
CA ASN A 48 -8.08 21.19 11.23
C ASN A 48 -6.55 21.06 11.49
N ASN A 49 -5.71 21.45 10.54
CA ASN A 49 -4.25 21.49 10.69
C ASN A 49 -3.75 22.87 11.16
N GLY A 50 -4.66 23.81 11.40
CA GLY A 50 -4.33 25.19 11.77
C GLY A 50 -3.88 26.05 10.58
N THR A 51 -4.12 25.63 9.33
CA THR A 51 -3.83 26.45 8.15
C THR A 51 -4.92 27.50 7.97
N VAL A 52 -4.52 28.76 7.91
CA VAL A 52 -5.42 29.91 7.70
C VAL A 52 -5.44 30.27 6.22
N TYR A 53 -6.64 30.27 5.63
CA TYR A 53 -6.89 30.66 4.26
C TYR A 53 -7.57 32.02 4.22
N ILE A 54 -7.02 32.95 3.46
CA ILE A 54 -7.49 34.34 3.42
C ILE A 54 -7.74 34.77 1.98
N GLY A 55 -8.94 35.26 1.71
CA GLY A 55 -9.31 35.88 0.46
C GLY A 55 -9.31 37.41 0.59
N SER A 56 -8.83 38.12 -0.44
CA SER A 56 -8.79 39.57 -0.50
C SER A 56 -9.88 40.17 -1.39
N ASP A 57 -10.10 41.47 -1.23
CA ASP A 57 -11.00 42.29 -2.08
C ASP A 57 -10.50 42.37 -3.53
N ASN A 58 -9.23 42.06 -3.81
CA ASN A 58 -8.61 42.14 -5.14
C ASN A 58 -8.38 40.75 -5.79
N GLY A 59 -9.04 39.71 -5.31
CA GLY A 59 -9.01 38.36 -5.91
C GLY A 59 -7.84 37.46 -5.50
N LYS A 60 -7.01 37.88 -4.53
CA LYS A 60 -5.91 37.07 -4.02
C LYS A 60 -6.42 36.11 -2.96
N VAL A 61 -5.98 34.86 -3.00
CA VAL A 61 -6.19 33.84 -1.96
C VAL A 61 -4.84 33.36 -1.45
N SER A 62 -4.61 33.37 -0.15
CA SER A 62 -3.37 32.90 0.46
C SER A 62 -3.63 31.85 1.54
N ALA A 63 -2.76 30.85 1.63
CA ALA A 63 -2.73 29.88 2.71
C ALA A 63 -1.48 30.10 3.58
N ILE A 64 -1.68 30.18 4.89
CA ILE A 64 -0.65 30.45 5.89
C ILE A 64 -0.70 29.32 6.93
N ASP A 65 0.44 28.69 7.22
CA ASP A 65 0.50 27.62 8.21
C ASP A 65 0.37 28.16 9.67
N SER A 66 0.22 27.25 10.62
CA SER A 66 0.09 27.56 12.05
C SER A 66 1.31 28.32 12.65
N ASN A 67 2.46 28.32 11.95
CA ASN A 67 3.68 29.04 12.31
C ASN A 67 3.80 30.40 11.59
N ALA A 68 2.72 30.90 11.00
CA ALA A 68 2.68 32.14 10.24
C ALA A 68 3.52 32.16 8.96
N LYS A 69 3.83 30.98 8.39
CA LYS A 69 4.55 30.87 7.12
C LYS A 69 3.57 30.81 5.96
N LEU A 70 3.79 31.64 4.94
CA LEU A 70 3.05 31.56 3.68
C LEU A 70 3.36 30.22 2.97
N LEU A 71 2.33 29.45 2.72
CA LEU A 71 2.41 28.20 1.97
C LEU A 71 2.28 28.45 0.47
N TRP A 72 1.24 29.16 0.06
CA TRP A 72 1.00 29.52 -1.32
C TRP A 72 0.05 30.73 -1.44
N THR A 73 0.04 31.31 -2.63
CA THR A 73 -0.90 32.35 -3.05
C THR A 73 -1.46 31.99 -4.41
N PHE A 74 -2.76 32.21 -4.59
CA PHE A 74 -3.48 32.07 -5.85
C PHE A 74 -4.16 33.40 -6.18
N ALA A 75 -4.10 33.81 -7.45
CA ALA A 75 -4.83 34.97 -7.98
C ALA A 75 -6.03 34.45 -8.79
N ALA A 76 -7.23 34.68 -8.29
CA ALA A 76 -8.47 34.29 -8.98
C ALA A 76 -8.74 35.27 -10.17
N ASP A 77 -9.06 36.47 -9.82
CA ASP A 77 -9.21 37.63 -10.70
C ASP A 77 -9.07 38.91 -9.86
N SER A 78 -9.45 40.06 -10.39
CA SER A 78 -9.35 41.34 -9.67
C SER A 78 -10.55 41.68 -8.80
N SER A 79 -11.46 40.72 -8.57
CA SER A 79 -12.68 40.94 -7.78
C SER A 79 -12.54 40.30 -6.39
N ALA A 80 -13.32 40.79 -5.43
CA ALA A 80 -13.32 40.25 -4.07
C ALA A 80 -13.61 38.75 -4.04
N VAL A 81 -12.83 38.05 -3.23
CA VAL A 81 -13.03 36.62 -2.95
C VAL A 81 -14.23 36.47 -2.02
N GLY A 82 -15.20 35.66 -2.43
CA GLY A 82 -16.34 35.26 -1.61
C GLY A 82 -15.95 34.28 -0.50
N PRO A 83 -16.94 33.64 0.14
CA PRO A 83 -16.64 32.63 1.16
C PRO A 83 -15.70 31.54 0.67
N ILE A 84 -14.73 31.21 1.50
CA ILE A 84 -13.82 30.06 1.28
C ILE A 84 -14.43 28.87 2.01
N VAL A 85 -14.57 27.74 1.31
CA VAL A 85 -15.05 26.47 1.89
C VAL A 85 -14.12 25.34 1.49
N MET A 86 -14.03 24.32 2.35
CA MET A 86 -13.21 23.11 2.10
C MET A 86 -14.09 21.88 2.12
N ASP A 87 -13.84 20.96 1.22
CA ASP A 87 -14.45 19.63 1.27
C ASP A 87 -13.65 18.68 2.18
N LYS A 88 -14.20 17.50 2.42
CA LYS A 88 -13.56 16.45 3.23
C LYS A 88 -12.22 15.93 2.67
N ASN A 89 -11.90 16.23 1.42
CA ASN A 89 -10.66 15.82 0.75
C ASN A 89 -9.60 16.92 0.79
N GLY A 90 -9.89 18.08 1.43
CA GLY A 90 -8.99 19.21 1.51
C GLY A 90 -9.00 20.12 0.27
N THR A 91 -9.93 19.91 -0.67
CA THR A 91 -10.11 20.83 -1.80
C THR A 91 -10.80 22.09 -1.31
N ILE A 92 -10.18 23.24 -1.58
CA ILE A 92 -10.70 24.56 -1.23
C ILE A 92 -11.47 25.11 -2.42
N TYR A 93 -12.69 25.52 -2.19
CA TYR A 93 -13.50 26.21 -3.17
C TYR A 93 -13.60 27.68 -2.84
N VAL A 94 -13.24 28.51 -3.81
CA VAL A 94 -13.33 29.96 -3.73
C VAL A 94 -14.20 30.48 -4.86
N TYR A 95 -15.04 31.45 -4.53
CA TYR A 95 -15.84 32.16 -5.51
C TYR A 95 -15.29 33.56 -5.73
N SER A 96 -15.10 33.94 -6.98
CA SER A 96 -14.77 35.31 -7.38
C SER A 96 -15.34 35.57 -8.76
N ASN A 97 -15.94 36.75 -8.96
CA ASN A 97 -16.47 37.22 -10.23
C ASN A 97 -17.27 36.18 -11.03
N LYS A 98 -18.28 35.54 -10.42
CA LYS A 98 -19.15 34.50 -11.01
C LYS A 98 -18.43 33.20 -11.36
N THR A 99 -17.16 33.03 -10.99
CA THR A 99 -16.37 31.81 -11.18
C THR A 99 -16.12 31.14 -9.84
N VAL A 100 -16.26 29.80 -9.80
CA VAL A 100 -15.83 28.96 -8.69
C VAL A 100 -14.48 28.34 -9.07
N TYR A 101 -13.49 28.56 -8.24
CA TYR A 101 -12.17 27.93 -8.38
C TYR A 101 -12.06 26.81 -7.37
N ALA A 102 -11.60 25.64 -7.78
CA ALA A 102 -11.25 24.52 -6.92
C ALA A 102 -9.73 24.49 -6.77
N LEU A 103 -9.25 24.82 -5.57
CA LEU A 103 -7.84 24.88 -5.23
C LEU A 103 -7.53 23.65 -4.35
N GLY A 104 -6.88 22.65 -4.91
CA GLY A 104 -6.44 21.47 -4.17
C GLY A 104 -4.93 21.43 -4.12
N VAL A 105 -4.38 20.93 -3.03
CA VAL A 105 -3.04 20.36 -3.07
C VAL A 105 -3.19 19.09 -3.88
N GLY A 106 -2.63 19.03 -5.09
CA GLY A 106 -2.65 17.79 -5.88
C GLY A 106 -2.12 16.65 -5.00
N LYS A 107 -2.80 15.51 -5.04
CA LYS A 107 -2.32 14.33 -4.33
C LYS A 107 -0.93 13.96 -4.85
N ILE A 108 -0.12 13.40 -3.98
CA ILE A 108 1.25 12.97 -4.27
C ILE A 108 1.20 11.54 -4.79
N THR A 109 1.86 11.24 -5.89
CA THR A 109 2.06 9.84 -6.32
C THR A 109 3.00 9.15 -5.33
N PRO A 110 2.55 8.12 -4.60
CA PRO A 110 3.37 7.47 -3.59
C PRO A 110 4.38 6.52 -4.24
N ALA A 111 5.58 6.40 -3.66
CA ALA A 111 6.46 5.28 -3.94
C ALA A 111 5.91 4.02 -3.25
N ILE A 112 5.86 2.90 -3.97
CA ILE A 112 5.48 1.58 -3.44
C ILE A 112 6.68 0.66 -3.60
N ASN A 113 7.26 0.21 -2.49
CA ASN A 113 8.29 -0.81 -2.48
C ASN A 113 7.66 -2.14 -2.11
N VAL A 114 8.00 -3.19 -2.85
CA VAL A 114 7.47 -4.55 -2.63
C VAL A 114 8.61 -5.52 -2.54
N THR A 115 8.56 -6.40 -1.53
CA THR A 115 9.48 -7.53 -1.39
C THR A 115 8.70 -8.82 -1.25
N VAL A 116 9.14 -9.84 -1.96
CA VAL A 116 8.64 -11.20 -1.88
C VAL A 116 9.81 -12.14 -2.21
N GLU A 117 9.93 -13.23 -1.48
CA GLU A 117 10.98 -14.22 -1.70
C GLU A 117 10.45 -15.41 -2.53
N ASP A 118 11.36 -16.11 -3.21
CA ASP A 118 11.07 -17.41 -3.82
C ASP A 118 10.74 -18.42 -2.72
N ILE A 119 9.77 -19.29 -2.98
CA ILE A 119 9.29 -20.28 -2.02
C ILE A 119 9.29 -21.68 -2.63
N LYS A 120 9.07 -22.70 -1.79
CA LYS A 120 8.79 -24.07 -2.23
C LYS A 120 7.30 -24.36 -2.20
N VAL A 121 6.89 -25.35 -3.00
CA VAL A 121 5.49 -25.84 -2.98
C VAL A 121 5.09 -26.22 -1.56
N GLY A 122 3.93 -25.72 -1.12
CA GLY A 122 3.41 -25.93 0.23
C GLY A 122 3.79 -24.85 1.24
N GLU A 123 4.71 -23.95 0.92
CA GLU A 123 5.02 -22.76 1.71
C GLU A 123 4.09 -21.59 1.33
N GLU A 124 4.06 -20.57 2.17
CA GLU A 124 3.30 -19.34 1.92
C GLU A 124 4.21 -18.24 1.38
N ALA A 125 3.81 -17.60 0.28
CA ALA A 125 4.45 -16.40 -0.23
C ALA A 125 4.02 -15.20 0.62
N ILE A 126 4.97 -14.59 1.33
CA ILE A 126 4.74 -13.38 2.14
C ILE A 126 5.15 -12.18 1.29
N ILE A 127 4.17 -11.37 0.90
CA ILE A 127 4.36 -10.16 0.11
C ILE A 127 4.32 -8.97 1.06
N ASN A 128 5.48 -8.35 1.27
CA ASN A 128 5.61 -7.16 2.10
C ASN A 128 5.58 -5.91 1.22
N ILE A 129 4.78 -4.94 1.63
CA ILE A 129 4.53 -3.70 0.90
C ILE A 129 4.89 -2.53 1.81
N GLU A 130 5.71 -1.61 1.30
CA GLU A 130 6.07 -0.38 1.97
C GLU A 130 5.66 0.83 1.14
N LEU A 131 4.96 1.74 1.78
CA LEU A 131 4.49 3.04 1.31
C LEU A 131 5.10 4.14 2.20
N PRO A 132 4.91 5.44 1.90
CA PRO A 132 5.23 6.50 2.85
C PRO A 132 4.60 6.23 4.23
N SER A 133 5.31 6.56 5.31
CA SER A 133 4.94 6.18 6.69
C SER A 133 3.59 6.72 7.16
N ASP A 134 3.12 7.80 6.55
CA ASP A 134 1.84 8.45 6.81
C ASP A 134 0.72 8.06 5.81
N ALA A 135 1.01 7.14 4.86
CA ALA A 135 -0.02 6.60 3.98
C ALA A 135 -1.01 5.73 4.77
N THR A 136 -2.28 5.88 4.44
CA THR A 136 -3.41 5.22 5.12
C THR A 136 -4.26 4.40 4.13
N GLY A 137 -5.27 3.69 4.64
CA GLY A 137 -6.16 2.88 3.81
C GLY A 137 -5.71 1.44 3.67
N SER A 138 -5.80 0.88 2.47
CA SER A 138 -5.51 -0.52 2.20
C SER A 138 -4.82 -0.73 0.85
N VAL A 139 -4.15 -1.85 0.74
CA VAL A 139 -3.63 -2.39 -0.52
C VAL A 139 -4.38 -3.65 -0.90
N GLU A 140 -4.53 -3.87 -2.19
CA GLU A 140 -5.01 -5.11 -2.77
C GLU A 140 -3.87 -5.80 -3.52
N VAL A 141 -3.72 -7.10 -3.31
CA VAL A 141 -2.72 -7.95 -3.97
C VAL A 141 -3.44 -9.00 -4.80
N VAL A 142 -3.10 -9.08 -6.08
CA VAL A 142 -3.69 -10.02 -7.03
C VAL A 142 -2.59 -10.91 -7.62
N ILE A 143 -2.77 -12.24 -7.52
CA ILE A 143 -1.93 -13.26 -8.17
C ILE A 143 -2.85 -14.22 -8.91
N GLY A 144 -2.85 -14.17 -10.25
CA GLY A 144 -3.78 -14.96 -11.05
C GLY A 144 -5.24 -14.67 -10.66
N ASN A 145 -5.94 -15.69 -10.14
CA ASN A 145 -7.33 -15.57 -9.69
C ASN A 145 -7.45 -15.33 -8.16
N ILE A 146 -6.34 -15.20 -7.45
CA ILE A 146 -6.32 -14.98 -6.00
C ILE A 146 -6.22 -13.48 -5.75
N THR A 147 -7.14 -12.95 -4.95
CA THR A 147 -7.14 -11.55 -4.52
C THR A 147 -7.19 -11.50 -3.00
N GLN A 148 -6.29 -10.75 -2.41
CA GLN A 148 -6.26 -10.48 -0.97
C GLN A 148 -5.97 -9.00 -0.69
N SER A 149 -6.50 -8.50 0.45
CA SER A 149 -6.31 -7.12 0.87
C SER A 149 -5.70 -7.05 2.26
N ALA A 150 -4.90 -6.03 2.50
CA ALA A 150 -4.35 -5.73 3.82
C ALA A 150 -4.45 -4.23 4.12
N ASN A 151 -4.75 -3.91 5.39
CA ASN A 151 -4.74 -2.52 5.85
C ASN A 151 -3.31 -2.02 6.06
N ILE A 152 -3.08 -0.76 5.71
CA ILE A 152 -1.80 -0.09 5.90
C ILE A 152 -1.70 0.37 7.36
N LYS A 153 -0.57 0.06 8.01
CA LYS A 153 -0.21 0.55 9.34
C LYS A 153 1.20 1.12 9.29
N ASN A 154 1.34 2.41 9.60
CA ASN A 154 2.62 3.13 9.55
C ASN A 154 3.35 2.93 8.20
N GLY A 155 2.62 3.04 7.09
CA GLY A 155 3.15 2.85 5.74
C GLY A 155 3.45 1.40 5.35
N LYS A 156 3.10 0.40 6.16
CA LYS A 156 3.40 -1.02 5.90
C LYS A 156 2.15 -1.87 5.80
N ALA A 157 2.18 -2.84 4.89
CA ALA A 157 1.17 -3.89 4.78
C ALA A 157 1.85 -5.21 4.41
N SER A 158 1.25 -6.34 4.75
CA SER A 158 1.73 -7.67 4.39
C SER A 158 0.56 -8.58 4.05
N VAL A 159 0.72 -9.39 3.01
CA VAL A 159 -0.24 -10.39 2.57
C VAL A 159 0.46 -11.74 2.46
N SER A 160 -0.18 -12.80 2.97
CA SER A 160 0.30 -14.18 2.87
C SER A 160 -0.58 -14.97 1.89
N ILE A 161 0.02 -15.62 0.90
CA ILE A 161 -0.68 -16.41 -0.11
C ILE A 161 -0.06 -17.81 -0.18
N GLY A 162 -0.87 -18.81 0.14
CA GLY A 162 -0.48 -20.23 0.10
C GLY A 162 -1.11 -21.00 -1.06
N ASN A 163 -0.86 -22.31 -1.06
CA ASN A 163 -1.40 -23.28 -2.03
C ASN A 163 -1.05 -22.98 -3.51
N LEU A 164 0.14 -22.45 -3.74
CA LEU A 164 0.65 -22.19 -5.07
C LEU A 164 1.37 -23.43 -5.61
N ASN A 165 1.07 -23.80 -6.87
CA ASN A 165 1.82 -24.83 -7.59
C ASN A 165 3.20 -24.32 -8.01
N ALA A 166 4.12 -25.23 -8.36
CA ALA A 166 5.41 -24.84 -8.90
C ALA A 166 5.22 -24.03 -10.21
N GLY A 167 5.89 -22.89 -10.30
CA GLY A 167 5.79 -21.95 -11.43
C GLY A 167 6.31 -20.56 -11.07
N GLN A 168 6.32 -19.69 -12.06
CA GLN A 168 6.61 -18.27 -11.88
C GLN A 168 5.31 -17.50 -11.68
N TYR A 169 5.30 -16.63 -10.69
CA TYR A 169 4.16 -15.79 -10.33
C TYR A 169 4.51 -14.30 -10.38
N THR A 170 3.53 -13.51 -10.75
CA THR A 170 3.59 -12.05 -10.66
C THR A 170 2.45 -11.58 -9.78
N ALA A 171 2.80 -10.96 -8.67
CA ALA A 171 1.87 -10.24 -7.81
C ALA A 171 1.65 -8.84 -8.37
N THR A 172 0.41 -8.44 -8.51
CA THR A 172 0.01 -7.06 -8.80
C THR A 172 -0.48 -6.43 -7.51
N ILE A 173 0.12 -5.32 -7.12
CA ILE A 173 -0.23 -4.57 -5.91
C ILE A 173 -0.91 -3.27 -6.32
N GLN A 174 -2.13 -3.05 -5.83
CA GLN A 174 -2.92 -1.84 -6.02
C GLN A 174 -3.10 -1.13 -4.68
N TYR A 175 -2.61 0.09 -4.58
CA TYR A 175 -2.95 1.03 -3.52
C TYR A 175 -4.06 1.95 -4.03
N ASN A 176 -5.15 2.10 -3.25
CA ASN A 176 -6.32 2.88 -3.66
C ASN A 176 -6.19 4.39 -3.40
N GLY A 177 -5.08 4.79 -2.79
CA GLY A 177 -4.86 6.17 -2.40
C GLY A 177 -5.58 6.55 -1.11
N ASP A 178 -5.27 7.74 -0.61
CA ASP A 178 -5.92 8.37 0.54
C ASP A 178 -6.12 9.88 0.29
N ASN A 179 -6.29 10.68 1.34
CA ASN A 179 -6.47 12.12 1.20
C ASN A 179 -5.21 12.83 0.67
N LYS A 180 -4.01 12.28 0.93
CA LYS A 180 -2.70 12.86 0.57
C LYS A 180 -2.10 12.22 -0.66
N TYR A 181 -2.31 10.93 -0.85
CA TYR A 181 -1.69 10.13 -1.89
C TYR A 181 -2.68 9.71 -2.96
N GLU A 182 -2.22 9.72 -4.22
CA GLU A 182 -2.95 9.13 -5.34
C GLU A 182 -3.00 7.61 -5.23
N SER A 183 -3.93 7.01 -5.98
CA SER A 183 -3.87 5.57 -6.22
C SER A 183 -2.61 5.23 -7.04
N ALA A 184 -1.98 4.12 -6.72
CA ALA A 184 -0.78 3.67 -7.42
C ALA A 184 -0.75 2.15 -7.54
N LYS A 185 -0.05 1.66 -8.57
CA LYS A 185 0.04 0.24 -8.89
C LYS A 185 1.48 -0.15 -9.17
N THR A 186 1.87 -1.34 -8.70
CA THR A 186 3.19 -1.93 -8.98
C THR A 186 3.08 -3.45 -9.08
N THR A 187 4.16 -4.12 -9.47
CA THR A 187 4.23 -5.57 -9.56
C THR A 187 5.51 -6.09 -8.95
N ALA A 188 5.45 -7.32 -8.42
CA ALA A 188 6.62 -8.08 -7.99
C ALA A 188 6.49 -9.52 -8.47
N SER A 189 7.60 -10.15 -8.84
CA SER A 189 7.62 -11.53 -9.33
C SER A 189 8.45 -12.41 -8.40
N PHE A 190 8.03 -13.67 -8.25
CA PHE A 190 8.73 -14.68 -7.48
C PHE A 190 8.49 -16.07 -8.10
N ASN A 191 9.29 -17.05 -7.68
CA ASN A 191 9.19 -18.42 -8.14
C ASN A 191 8.72 -19.33 -7.01
N VAL A 192 7.88 -20.28 -7.36
CA VAL A 192 7.53 -21.44 -6.52
C VAL A 192 8.23 -22.65 -7.09
N THR A 193 9.15 -23.23 -6.36
CA THR A 193 9.95 -24.38 -6.79
C THR A 193 9.50 -25.65 -6.09
N LYS A 194 9.70 -26.80 -6.74
CA LYS A 194 9.50 -28.10 -6.10
C LYS A 194 10.60 -28.37 -5.09
N HIS A 195 10.29 -29.17 -4.07
CA HIS A 195 11.32 -29.73 -3.19
C HIS A 195 12.24 -30.67 -3.98
N GLU A 196 13.51 -30.72 -3.58
CA GLU A 196 14.44 -31.70 -4.12
C GLU A 196 14.02 -33.11 -3.69
N SER A 197 14.09 -34.04 -4.63
CA SER A 197 13.83 -35.45 -4.37
C SER A 197 15.14 -36.24 -4.35
N LYS A 198 15.35 -37.02 -3.29
CA LYS A 198 16.40 -38.04 -3.25
C LYS A 198 15.77 -39.39 -3.59
N VAL A 199 16.51 -40.19 -4.32
CA VAL A 199 16.11 -41.53 -4.69
C VAL A 199 17.25 -42.48 -4.27
N ASP A 200 16.92 -43.43 -3.38
CA ASP A 200 17.82 -44.48 -2.95
C ASP A 200 17.25 -45.82 -3.38
N ILE A 201 18.09 -46.70 -3.88
CA ILE A 201 17.72 -48.03 -4.35
C ILE A 201 18.41 -49.08 -3.49
N SER A 202 17.65 -50.07 -3.01
CA SER A 202 18.18 -51.24 -2.33
C SER A 202 17.66 -52.52 -2.94
N VAL A 203 18.54 -53.50 -3.09
CA VAL A 203 18.24 -54.86 -3.53
C VAL A 203 19.20 -55.77 -2.78
N ASP A 204 18.72 -56.89 -2.27
CA ASP A 204 19.55 -57.89 -1.62
C ASP A 204 20.07 -58.89 -2.64
N ASP A 205 21.24 -59.51 -2.38
CA ASP A 205 21.77 -60.61 -3.16
C ASP A 205 20.83 -61.83 -3.05
N ILE A 206 20.63 -62.54 -4.17
CA ILE A 206 19.74 -63.70 -4.23
C ILE A 206 20.46 -64.89 -4.82
N GLU A 207 19.98 -66.10 -4.58
CA GLU A 207 20.42 -67.31 -5.25
C GLU A 207 19.60 -67.56 -6.55
N ILE A 208 20.17 -68.35 -7.45
CA ILE A 208 19.50 -68.66 -8.74
C ILE A 208 18.15 -69.34 -8.46
N GLY A 209 17.09 -68.78 -9.06
CA GLY A 209 15.71 -69.26 -8.92
C GLY A 209 14.93 -68.53 -7.81
N GLU A 210 15.56 -67.70 -7.02
CA GLU A 210 14.87 -66.85 -6.03
C GLU A 210 14.26 -65.58 -6.64
N ASN A 211 13.47 -64.89 -5.84
CA ASN A 211 12.86 -63.64 -6.25
C ASN A 211 13.69 -62.47 -5.72
N ALA A 212 14.05 -61.53 -6.60
CA ALA A 212 14.67 -60.30 -6.21
C ALA A 212 13.59 -59.27 -5.80
N VAL A 213 13.79 -58.65 -4.64
CA VAL A 213 12.94 -57.52 -4.18
C VAL A 213 13.74 -56.24 -4.31
N VAL A 214 13.36 -55.41 -5.28
CA VAL A 214 13.98 -54.09 -5.51
C VAL A 214 13.12 -53.03 -4.82
N THR A 215 13.68 -52.33 -3.86
CA THR A 215 13.00 -51.23 -3.13
C THR A 215 13.63 -49.89 -3.51
N VAL A 216 12.82 -48.98 -3.98
CA VAL A 216 13.18 -47.58 -4.20
C VAL A 216 12.57 -46.76 -3.09
N SER A 217 13.43 -46.06 -2.36
CA SER A 217 13.02 -45.08 -1.35
C SER A 217 13.19 -43.68 -1.91
N VAL A 218 12.18 -42.83 -1.73
CA VAL A 218 12.17 -41.44 -2.18
C VAL A 218 11.97 -40.51 -0.98
N THR A 219 12.27 -39.23 -1.16
CA THR A 219 12.01 -38.21 -0.13
C THR A 219 10.59 -38.30 0.41
N SER A 220 10.44 -38.19 1.73
CA SER A 220 9.12 -38.20 2.40
C SER A 220 8.17 -37.17 1.79
N GLY A 221 6.92 -37.58 1.54
CA GLY A 221 5.91 -36.74 0.89
C GLY A 221 5.96 -36.73 -0.64
N ALA A 222 6.95 -37.38 -1.27
CA ALA A 222 6.96 -37.55 -2.72
C ALA A 222 5.81 -38.48 -3.16
N THR A 223 5.14 -38.12 -4.24
CA THR A 223 4.04 -38.86 -4.84
C THR A 223 4.35 -39.14 -6.30
N GLY A 224 3.58 -40.03 -6.92
CA GLY A 224 3.74 -40.44 -8.32
C GLY A 224 4.23 -41.88 -8.46
N ASN A 225 4.99 -42.16 -9.51
CA ASN A 225 5.37 -43.54 -9.87
C ASN A 225 6.88 -43.66 -10.04
N VAL A 226 7.40 -44.85 -9.77
CA VAL A 226 8.76 -45.29 -10.11
C VAL A 226 8.66 -46.28 -11.24
N THR A 227 9.43 -46.07 -12.29
CA THR A 227 9.58 -47.02 -13.38
C THR A 227 10.86 -47.83 -13.19
N PHE A 228 10.71 -49.15 -13.07
CA PHE A 228 11.81 -50.11 -12.97
C PHE A 228 12.08 -50.68 -14.34
N THR A 229 13.33 -50.71 -14.78
CA THR A 229 13.78 -51.41 -15.98
C THR A 229 14.84 -52.42 -15.59
N ILE A 230 14.55 -53.72 -15.82
CA ILE A 230 15.45 -54.84 -15.50
C ILE A 230 15.54 -55.71 -16.76
N GLY A 231 16.70 -55.71 -17.41
CA GLY A 231 16.85 -56.27 -18.76
C GLY A 231 15.91 -55.59 -19.75
N ASP A 232 15.10 -56.37 -20.45
CA ASP A 232 14.13 -55.89 -21.46
C ASP A 232 12.72 -55.60 -20.83
N LYS A 233 12.56 -55.83 -19.54
CA LYS A 233 11.27 -55.65 -18.84
C LYS A 233 11.20 -54.31 -18.16
N THR A 234 10.07 -53.62 -18.32
CA THR A 234 9.77 -52.34 -17.67
C THR A 234 8.46 -52.44 -16.92
N GLU A 235 8.46 -52.11 -15.64
CA GLU A 235 7.28 -52.05 -14.79
C GLU A 235 7.21 -50.70 -14.06
N THR A 236 5.99 -50.21 -13.83
CA THR A 236 5.74 -48.95 -13.14
C THR A 236 4.98 -49.22 -11.84
N VAL A 237 5.51 -48.74 -10.73
CA VAL A 237 4.96 -48.94 -9.37
C VAL A 237 4.70 -47.60 -8.73
N GLU A 238 3.51 -47.46 -8.15
CA GLU A 238 3.12 -46.23 -7.40
C GLU A 238 3.95 -46.11 -6.12
N ILE A 239 4.35 -44.87 -5.81
CA ILE A 239 5.01 -44.54 -4.52
C ILE A 239 3.96 -44.53 -3.43
N LYS A 240 4.17 -45.32 -2.38
CA LYS A 240 3.36 -45.35 -1.15
C LYS A 240 4.28 -45.15 0.05
N ASP A 241 3.96 -44.15 0.88
CA ASP A 241 4.75 -43.80 2.07
C ASP A 241 6.26 -43.61 1.79
N GLY A 242 6.57 -42.98 0.66
CA GLY A 242 7.96 -42.70 0.24
C GLY A 242 8.69 -43.91 -0.32
N LYS A 243 8.01 -45.02 -0.68
CA LYS A 243 8.62 -46.23 -1.21
C LYS A 243 7.84 -46.78 -2.41
N ALA A 244 8.58 -47.37 -3.35
CA ALA A 244 8.03 -48.21 -4.38
C ALA A 244 8.82 -49.53 -4.39
N THR A 245 8.14 -50.69 -4.38
CA THR A 245 8.78 -52.00 -4.31
C THR A 245 8.33 -52.85 -5.47
N LEU A 246 9.28 -53.41 -6.21
CA LEU A 246 9.05 -54.37 -7.29
C LEU A 246 9.64 -55.73 -6.91
N THR A 247 8.85 -56.77 -7.06
CA THR A 247 9.33 -58.17 -6.90
C THR A 247 9.52 -58.80 -8.29
N VAL A 248 10.75 -59.08 -8.63
CA VAL A 248 11.13 -59.78 -9.88
C VAL A 248 11.26 -61.28 -9.59
N LYS A 249 10.47 -62.11 -10.28
CA LYS A 249 10.39 -63.53 -10.01
C LYS A 249 11.32 -64.33 -10.93
N GLY A 250 12.01 -65.32 -10.33
CA GLY A 250 12.73 -66.37 -11.07
C GLY A 250 13.89 -65.83 -11.92
N LEU A 251 14.81 -65.12 -11.30
CA LEU A 251 16.05 -64.66 -11.92
C LEU A 251 17.07 -65.79 -12.00
#